data_6544412a388cff07f0b6cb171b8e4257
#
_entry.id   6544412a388cff07f0b6cb171b8e4257
#
_cell.length_a   1.000
_cell.length_b   1.000
_cell.length_c   1.000
_cell.angle_alpha   90.00
_cell.angle_beta   90.00
_cell.angle_gamma   90.00
#
_symmetry.space_group_name_H-M   'P 1'
#
loop_
_entity.id
_entity.type
_entity.pdbx_description
1 polymer ?
#
loop_
_entity_poly.entity_id
_entity_poly.type
_entity_poly.pdbx_seq_one_letter_code
_entity_poly.pdbx_strand_id
1 'polypeptide(L)'
;ADVLEPYRRVLPLTVFRHTSRRGYAASLERLIREAAKASRYPKRDAVLVMQADFTDGPEMIPEMLRRFQGGADLVAGKSVDVREAPRAVRFARIGAGMIVKPQATVSEVDDPFCGFRLYRLVALKRALKDVPDGGVLLRHEGWACSLELLSAVTPHLRSATQVDIATDYSRRYRGSRFRAIATLWGLLRASRDPRLRRRTPVESQA
;
A
#
# COMPACT_ATOMS: atom_id res chain seq x y z
N ALA A 1 -20.68 7.99 -9.92
CA ALA A 1 -20.16 9.18 -10.67
C ALA A 1 -20.62 10.46 -9.99
N ASP A 2 -21.87 10.50 -9.62
CA ASP A 2 -22.54 11.73 -9.15
C ASP A 2 -22.10 12.19 -7.76
N VAL A 3 -21.65 11.27 -6.91
CA VAL A 3 -21.16 11.58 -5.55
C VAL A 3 -19.86 12.40 -5.59
N LEU A 4 -19.03 12.26 -6.62
CA LEU A 4 -17.76 12.95 -6.73
C LEU A 4 -17.86 14.32 -7.43
N GLU A 5 -18.96 14.58 -8.14
CA GLU A 5 -19.13 15.79 -8.93
C GLU A 5 -19.04 17.10 -8.11
N PRO A 6 -19.66 17.20 -6.91
CA PRO A 6 -19.52 18.39 -6.07
C PRO A 6 -18.07 18.68 -5.66
N TYR A 7 -17.26 17.63 -5.48
CA TYR A 7 -15.88 17.76 -5.03
C TYR A 7 -14.91 18.20 -6.13
N ARG A 8 -15.25 18.01 -7.40
CA ARG A 8 -14.42 18.44 -8.54
C ARG A 8 -14.22 19.95 -8.59
N ARG A 9 -15.15 20.71 -8.02
CA ARG A 9 -15.06 22.18 -8.00
C ARG A 9 -14.10 22.72 -6.93
N VAL A 10 -13.83 21.92 -5.90
CA VAL A 10 -13.04 22.35 -4.74
C VAL A 10 -11.74 21.55 -4.56
N LEU A 11 -11.62 20.41 -5.21
CA LEU A 11 -10.44 19.55 -5.15
C LEU A 11 -9.91 19.23 -6.55
N PRO A 12 -8.60 19.15 -6.76
CA PRO A 12 -7.99 18.68 -8.01
C PRO A 12 -8.21 17.18 -8.20
N LEU A 13 -9.46 16.79 -8.46
CA LEU A 13 -9.90 15.40 -8.53
C LEU A 13 -9.82 14.86 -9.96
N THR A 14 -9.06 13.77 -10.13
CA THR A 14 -9.02 12.99 -11.38
C THR A 14 -9.59 11.59 -11.12
N VAL A 15 -10.56 11.19 -11.94
CA VAL A 15 -11.19 9.87 -11.86
C VAL A 15 -10.82 9.03 -13.06
N PHE A 16 -10.12 7.92 -12.84
CA PHE A 16 -9.81 6.94 -13.85
C PHE A 16 -10.83 5.80 -13.82
N ARG A 17 -11.49 5.57 -14.94
CA ARG A 17 -12.44 4.46 -15.10
C ARG A 17 -11.84 3.37 -15.97
N HIS A 18 -12.12 2.14 -15.62
CA HIS A 18 -11.86 0.98 -16.47
C HIS A 18 -13.15 0.57 -17.17
N THR A 19 -13.05 0.16 -18.42
CA THR A 19 -14.20 -0.36 -19.22
C THR A 19 -14.67 -1.72 -18.71
N SER A 20 -13.80 -2.47 -18.04
CA SER A 20 -14.08 -3.76 -17.41
C SER A 20 -13.38 -3.85 -16.05
N ARG A 21 -13.78 -4.81 -15.22
CA ARG A 21 -13.15 -5.05 -13.91
C ARG A 21 -11.72 -5.56 -14.09
N ARG A 22 -10.74 -4.76 -13.67
CA ARG A 22 -9.30 -5.07 -13.78
C ARG A 22 -8.65 -5.56 -12.49
N GLY A 23 -9.33 -5.46 -11.35
CA GLY A 23 -8.80 -5.77 -10.05
C GLY A 23 -8.13 -4.57 -9.35
N TYR A 24 -7.75 -4.79 -8.10
CA TYR A 24 -7.13 -3.76 -7.26
C TYR A 24 -5.71 -3.44 -7.71
N ALA A 25 -4.90 -4.48 -7.95
CA ALA A 25 -3.49 -4.33 -8.34
C ALA A 25 -3.32 -3.48 -9.61
N ALA A 26 -4.05 -3.83 -10.68
CA ALA A 26 -3.98 -3.07 -11.94
C ALA A 26 -4.48 -1.63 -11.80
N SER A 27 -5.48 -1.40 -10.94
CA SER A 27 -6.00 -0.06 -10.67
C SER A 27 -5.00 0.78 -9.88
N LEU A 28 -4.39 0.20 -8.86
CA LEU A 28 -3.37 0.86 -8.04
C LEU A 28 -2.13 1.19 -8.88
N GLU A 29 -1.64 0.24 -9.66
CA GLU A 29 -0.48 0.46 -10.53
C GLU A 29 -0.74 1.58 -11.54
N ARG A 30 -1.93 1.61 -12.15
CA ARG A 30 -2.31 2.70 -13.06
C ARG A 30 -2.24 4.06 -12.36
N LEU A 31 -2.81 4.17 -11.16
CA LEU A 31 -2.78 5.43 -10.38
C LEU A 31 -1.35 5.85 -10.04
N ILE A 32 -0.49 4.91 -9.65
CA ILE A 32 0.93 5.18 -9.37
C ILE A 32 1.64 5.67 -10.63
N ARG A 33 1.41 5.03 -11.78
CA ARG A 33 1.99 5.46 -13.08
C ARG A 33 1.52 6.86 -13.49
N GLU A 34 0.24 7.17 -13.30
CA GLU A 34 -0.29 8.51 -13.61
C GLU A 34 0.27 9.58 -12.66
N ALA A 35 0.37 9.30 -11.35
CA ALA A 35 1.02 10.18 -10.40
C ALA A 35 2.50 10.41 -10.75
N ALA A 36 3.20 9.33 -11.16
CA ALA A 36 4.58 9.42 -11.59
C ALA A 36 4.79 10.29 -12.84
N LYS A 37 3.85 10.27 -13.79
CA LYS A 37 3.87 11.13 -14.99
C LYS A 37 3.57 12.60 -14.64
N ALA A 38 2.59 12.84 -13.77
CA ALA A 38 2.13 14.19 -13.43
C ALA A 38 3.14 14.98 -12.58
N SER A 39 4.01 14.28 -11.84
CA SER A 39 4.94 14.93 -10.91
C SER A 39 6.11 15.62 -11.61
N ARG A 40 6.33 16.88 -11.22
CA ARG A 40 7.51 17.67 -11.60
C ARG A 40 8.67 17.53 -10.60
N TYR A 41 8.36 17.24 -9.33
CA TYR A 41 9.34 17.22 -8.24
C TYR A 41 9.30 15.90 -7.45
N PRO A 42 9.64 14.76 -8.07
CA PRO A 42 9.43 13.44 -7.47
C PRO A 42 10.20 13.20 -6.16
N LYS A 43 11.24 13.99 -5.87
CA LYS A 43 11.95 13.96 -4.58
C LYS A 43 11.18 14.67 -3.46
N ARG A 44 10.23 15.57 -3.79
CA ARG A 44 9.41 16.33 -2.85
C ARG A 44 7.98 15.83 -2.80
N ASP A 45 7.51 15.25 -3.90
CA ASP A 45 6.15 14.75 -4.03
C ASP A 45 6.00 13.38 -3.37
N ALA A 46 4.81 13.11 -2.88
CA ALA A 46 4.45 11.83 -2.29
C ALA A 46 3.16 11.26 -2.91
N VAL A 47 3.01 9.95 -2.82
CA VAL A 47 1.78 9.23 -3.10
C VAL A 47 1.27 8.61 -1.82
N LEU A 48 0.09 9.01 -1.39
CA LEU A 48 -0.64 8.35 -0.32
C LEU A 48 -1.60 7.33 -0.92
N VAL A 49 -1.46 6.08 -0.52
CA VAL A 49 -2.40 5.01 -0.84
C VAL A 49 -3.35 4.86 0.33
N MET A 50 -4.65 4.92 0.09
CA MET A 50 -5.70 4.80 1.09
C MET A 50 -6.87 4.02 0.52
N GLN A 51 -7.53 3.20 1.33
CA GLN A 51 -8.74 2.50 0.92
C GLN A 51 -9.95 3.46 0.98
N ALA A 52 -10.85 3.32 0.00
CA ALA A 52 -12.05 4.15 -0.10
C ALA A 52 -13.27 3.50 0.61
N ASP A 53 -13.06 2.62 1.60
CA ASP A 53 -14.10 1.93 2.34
C ASP A 53 -14.29 2.46 3.77
N PHE A 54 -13.67 3.61 4.07
CA PHE A 54 -13.67 4.30 5.36
C PHE A 54 -13.00 3.57 6.52
N THR A 55 -12.32 2.47 6.27
CA THR A 55 -11.54 1.79 7.33
C THR A 55 -10.25 2.52 7.67
N ASP A 56 -9.65 3.20 6.69
CA ASP A 56 -8.48 4.04 6.89
C ASP A 56 -8.95 5.46 7.25
N GLY A 57 -8.56 5.95 8.42
CA GLY A 57 -8.95 7.28 8.91
C GLY A 57 -8.13 8.38 8.24
N PRO A 58 -8.76 9.32 7.48
CA PRO A 58 -8.04 10.44 6.86
C PRO A 58 -7.42 11.39 7.89
N GLU A 59 -7.85 11.37 9.14
CA GLU A 59 -7.30 12.12 10.27
C GLU A 59 -5.82 11.82 10.55
N MET A 60 -5.31 10.68 10.05
CA MET A 60 -3.91 10.31 10.18
C MET A 60 -3.00 10.91 9.10
N ILE A 61 -3.58 11.48 8.06
CA ILE A 61 -2.81 12.07 6.94
C ILE A 61 -1.84 13.17 7.42
N PRO A 62 -2.22 14.12 8.29
CA PRO A 62 -1.30 15.14 8.79
C PRO A 62 -0.07 14.57 9.49
N GLU A 63 -0.23 13.53 10.32
CA GLU A 63 0.89 12.87 11.00
C GLU A 63 1.81 12.16 10.01
N MET A 64 1.25 11.47 9.01
CA MET A 64 2.03 10.83 7.96
C MET A 64 2.83 11.87 7.15
N LEU A 65 2.22 13.01 6.83
CA LEU A 65 2.89 14.11 6.13
C LEU A 65 4.01 14.72 6.97
N ARG A 66 3.81 14.90 8.27
CA ARG A 66 4.82 15.41 9.19
C ARG A 66 6.08 14.50 9.17
N ARG A 67 5.90 13.19 9.26
CA ARG A 67 7.02 12.24 9.18
C ARG A 67 7.70 12.23 7.82
N PHE A 68 6.92 12.33 6.76
CA PHE A 68 7.45 12.45 5.40
C PHE A 68 8.29 13.73 5.22
N GLN A 69 7.82 14.86 5.74
CA GLN A 69 8.55 16.13 5.73
C GLN A 69 9.81 16.07 6.60
N GLY A 70 9.79 15.28 7.67
CA GLY A 70 10.95 14.93 8.49
C GLY A 70 12.00 14.06 7.82
N GLY A 71 11.77 13.67 6.54
CA GLY A 71 12.77 12.97 5.73
C GLY A 71 12.46 11.49 5.42
N ALA A 72 11.38 10.93 5.95
CA ALA A 72 11.01 9.55 5.63
C ALA A 72 10.68 9.38 4.13
N ASP A 73 11.18 8.32 3.52
CA ASP A 73 10.84 7.95 2.14
C ASP A 73 9.58 7.06 2.10
N LEU A 74 9.30 6.35 3.20
CA LEU A 74 8.09 5.57 3.42
C LEU A 74 7.53 5.88 4.82
N VAL A 75 6.24 6.18 4.89
CA VAL A 75 5.48 6.19 6.14
C VAL A 75 4.38 5.15 6.03
N ALA A 76 4.50 4.08 6.81
CA ALA A 76 3.54 2.97 6.81
C ALA A 76 2.54 3.11 7.96
N GLY A 77 1.27 2.84 7.69
CA GLY A 77 0.29 2.64 8.74
C GLY A 77 0.48 1.29 9.42
N LYS A 78 0.40 1.26 10.75
CA LYS A 78 0.34 0.06 11.56
C LYS A 78 -1.02 -0.01 12.24
N SER A 79 -1.79 -1.03 11.91
CA SER A 79 -3.11 -1.26 12.51
C SER A 79 -2.95 -1.72 13.95
N VAL A 80 -3.27 -0.88 14.94
CA VAL A 80 -3.08 -1.21 16.38
C VAL A 80 -4.29 -1.88 16.98
N ASP A 81 -5.49 -1.62 16.49
CA ASP A 81 -6.72 -2.20 17.05
C ASP A 81 -7.32 -3.31 16.18
N VAL A 82 -6.55 -4.41 16.09
CA VAL A 82 -6.98 -5.60 15.34
C VAL A 82 -8.10 -6.37 16.08
N ARG A 83 -8.36 -6.06 17.36
CA ARG A 83 -9.34 -6.78 18.19
C ARG A 83 -10.77 -6.55 17.69
N GLU A 84 -11.07 -5.37 17.19
CA GLU A 84 -12.37 -5.02 16.61
C GLU A 84 -12.54 -5.52 15.16
N ALA A 85 -11.46 -6.03 14.54
CA ALA A 85 -11.53 -6.59 13.22
C ALA A 85 -12.43 -7.84 13.18
N PRO A 86 -13.17 -8.06 12.07
CA PRO A 86 -13.94 -9.29 11.87
C PRO A 86 -13.08 -10.54 12.12
N ARG A 87 -13.65 -11.58 12.73
CA ARG A 87 -12.93 -12.82 13.07
C ARG A 87 -12.13 -13.38 11.89
N ALA A 88 -12.70 -13.35 10.68
CA ALA A 88 -12.03 -13.81 9.46
C ALA A 88 -10.73 -13.02 9.17
N VAL A 89 -10.71 -11.72 9.41
CA VAL A 89 -9.53 -10.86 9.23
C VAL A 89 -8.47 -11.19 10.28
N ARG A 90 -8.88 -11.38 11.54
CA ARG A 90 -7.96 -11.74 12.63
C ARG A 90 -7.27 -13.07 12.37
N PHE A 91 -8.02 -14.11 12.01
CA PHE A 91 -7.45 -15.42 11.63
C PHE A 91 -6.53 -15.32 10.43
N ALA A 92 -6.93 -14.56 9.40
CA ALA A 92 -6.08 -14.37 8.23
C ALA A 92 -4.77 -13.64 8.56
N ARG A 93 -4.76 -12.67 9.50
CA ARG A 93 -3.52 -12.00 9.95
C ARG A 93 -2.55 -12.97 10.63
N ILE A 94 -3.05 -13.87 11.50
CA ILE A 94 -2.22 -14.90 12.16
C ILE A 94 -1.61 -15.81 11.08
N GLY A 95 -2.43 -16.35 10.17
CA GLY A 95 -1.94 -17.19 9.08
C GLY A 95 -0.97 -16.48 8.14
N ALA A 96 -1.21 -15.20 7.87
CA ALA A 96 -0.33 -14.39 7.04
C ALA A 96 1.06 -14.21 7.66
N GLY A 97 1.14 -13.99 8.97
CA GLY A 97 2.41 -13.90 9.70
C GLY A 97 3.24 -15.18 9.62
N MET A 98 2.60 -16.35 9.52
CA MET A 98 3.31 -17.63 9.33
C MET A 98 3.77 -17.85 7.88
N ILE A 99 3.06 -17.29 6.89
CA ILE A 99 3.36 -17.45 5.46
C ILE A 99 4.45 -16.49 5.00
N VAL A 100 4.37 -15.24 5.45
CA VAL A 100 5.29 -14.17 5.04
C VAL A 100 6.50 -14.18 5.94
N LYS A 101 7.64 -14.55 5.36
CA LYS A 101 8.92 -14.56 6.08
C LYS A 101 9.42 -13.14 6.34
N PRO A 102 10.18 -12.90 7.42
CA PRO A 102 10.74 -11.58 7.74
C PRO A 102 11.55 -10.94 6.60
N GLN A 103 12.16 -11.76 5.73
CA GLN A 103 12.95 -11.27 4.59
C GLN A 103 12.12 -10.53 3.53
N ALA A 104 10.80 -10.63 3.58
CA ALA A 104 9.90 -9.93 2.65
C ALA A 104 9.45 -8.56 3.18
N THR A 105 9.93 -8.14 4.33
CA THR A 105 9.48 -6.93 5.02
C THR A 105 10.65 -5.96 5.28
N VAL A 106 10.33 -4.69 5.39
CA VAL A 106 11.24 -3.65 5.89
C VAL A 106 11.29 -3.76 7.40
N SER A 107 12.45 -3.68 8.01
CA SER A 107 12.62 -3.82 9.48
C SER A 107 11.76 -2.84 10.28
N GLU A 108 11.54 -1.65 9.73
CA GLU A 108 10.77 -0.57 10.35
C GLU A 108 9.25 -0.65 10.09
N VAL A 109 8.78 -1.72 9.41
CA VAL A 109 7.36 -1.89 9.05
C VAL A 109 6.82 -3.20 9.63
N ASP A 110 6.13 -3.10 10.77
CA ASP A 110 5.55 -4.24 11.47
C ASP A 110 4.30 -4.80 10.80
N ASP A 111 3.54 -3.96 10.06
CA ASP A 111 2.34 -4.39 9.34
C ASP A 111 2.54 -4.31 7.81
N PRO A 112 3.10 -5.36 7.20
CA PRO A 112 3.33 -5.40 5.75
C PRO A 112 2.05 -5.54 4.93
N PHE A 113 0.90 -5.81 5.57
CA PHE A 113 -0.39 -6.00 4.91
C PHE A 113 -1.25 -4.74 4.89
N CYS A 114 -0.93 -3.76 5.74
CA CYS A 114 -1.62 -2.47 5.73
C CYS A 114 -1.38 -1.77 4.40
N GLY A 115 -2.46 -1.36 3.71
CA GLY A 115 -2.40 -0.62 2.44
C GLY A 115 -2.29 0.89 2.62
N PHE A 116 -2.55 1.40 3.84
CA PHE A 116 -2.50 2.82 4.13
C PHE A 116 -1.04 3.27 4.32
N ARG A 117 -0.46 3.80 3.24
CA ARG A 117 0.96 4.15 3.19
C ARG A 117 1.21 5.39 2.36
N LEU A 118 2.18 6.19 2.80
CA LEU A 118 2.69 7.33 2.07
C LEU A 118 4.09 7.02 1.58
N TYR A 119 4.28 7.11 0.27
CA TYR A 119 5.54 6.83 -0.42
C TYR A 119 6.13 8.09 -1.03
N ARG A 120 7.42 8.32 -0.89
CA ARG A 120 8.12 9.32 -1.68
C ARG A 120 8.10 8.91 -3.15
N LEU A 121 7.65 9.80 -4.00
CA LEU A 121 7.38 9.44 -5.40
C LEU A 121 8.61 9.03 -6.18
N VAL A 122 9.80 9.55 -5.84
CA VAL A 122 11.04 9.11 -6.51
C VAL A 122 11.33 7.63 -6.29
N ALA A 123 10.99 7.07 -5.12
CA ALA A 123 11.17 5.64 -4.85
C ALA A 123 10.21 4.80 -5.70
N LEU A 124 8.94 5.21 -5.81
CA LEU A 124 7.97 4.59 -6.72
C LEU A 124 8.41 4.67 -8.19
N LYS A 125 8.95 5.82 -8.63
CA LYS A 125 9.46 5.97 -10.02
C LYS A 125 10.64 5.05 -10.30
N ARG A 126 11.51 4.80 -9.31
CA ARG A 126 12.61 3.85 -9.45
C ARG A 126 12.09 2.42 -9.53
N ALA A 127 11.18 2.03 -8.64
CA ALA A 127 10.55 0.71 -8.68
C ALA A 127 9.83 0.45 -10.03
N LEU A 128 9.19 1.47 -10.61
CA LEU A 128 8.59 1.37 -11.94
C LEU A 128 9.63 1.19 -13.06
N LYS A 129 10.82 1.76 -12.93
CA LYS A 129 11.91 1.58 -13.91
C LYS A 129 12.55 0.19 -13.86
N ASP A 130 12.48 -0.48 -12.72
CA ASP A 130 12.97 -1.86 -12.59
C ASP A 130 12.04 -2.89 -13.24
N VAL A 131 10.84 -2.46 -13.66
CA VAL A 131 9.91 -3.32 -14.40
C VAL A 131 10.34 -3.37 -15.85
N PRO A 132 10.56 -4.56 -16.43
CA PRO A 132 10.87 -4.70 -17.85
C PRO A 132 9.79 -4.09 -18.74
N ASP A 133 10.17 -3.71 -19.96
CA ASP A 133 9.23 -3.16 -20.94
C ASP A 133 8.03 -4.08 -21.15
N GLY A 134 6.83 -3.50 -21.11
CA GLY A 134 5.57 -4.23 -21.17
C GLY A 134 5.19 -5.01 -19.92
N GLY A 135 6.04 -5.02 -18.89
CA GLY A 135 5.79 -5.69 -17.62
C GLY A 135 4.86 -4.92 -16.69
N VAL A 136 4.43 -5.60 -15.63
CA VAL A 136 3.62 -5.03 -14.56
C VAL A 136 4.37 -5.05 -13.23
N LEU A 137 4.19 -4.00 -12.43
CA LEU A 137 4.77 -3.87 -11.10
C LEU A 137 4.00 -4.76 -10.11
N LEU A 138 2.66 -4.76 -10.19
CA LEU A 138 1.76 -5.43 -9.26
C LEU A 138 0.98 -6.54 -9.97
N ARG A 139 1.17 -7.78 -9.50
CA ARG A 139 0.53 -8.99 -10.07
C ARG A 139 -0.47 -9.64 -9.11
N HIS A 140 -0.33 -9.35 -7.81
CA HIS A 140 -1.11 -9.98 -6.77
C HIS A 140 -2.21 -9.05 -6.27
N GLU A 141 -3.31 -9.62 -5.80
CA GLU A 141 -4.47 -8.86 -5.30
C GLU A 141 -4.48 -8.76 -3.76
N GLY A 142 -5.20 -7.78 -3.24
CA GLY A 142 -5.43 -7.62 -1.79
C GLY A 142 -4.15 -7.43 -0.99
N TRP A 143 -4.00 -8.15 0.11
CA TRP A 143 -2.83 -8.04 0.99
C TRP A 143 -1.50 -8.39 0.31
N ALA A 144 -1.54 -9.34 -0.61
CA ALA A 144 -0.37 -9.70 -1.40
C ALA A 144 0.07 -8.54 -2.32
N CYS A 145 -0.85 -7.71 -2.81
CA CYS A 145 -0.53 -6.50 -3.56
C CYS A 145 0.19 -5.46 -2.67
N SER A 146 -0.29 -5.25 -1.43
CA SER A 146 0.36 -4.32 -0.49
C SER A 146 1.78 -4.77 -0.14
N LEU A 147 1.98 -6.07 0.06
CA LEU A 147 3.29 -6.68 0.28
C LEU A 147 4.17 -6.53 -0.97
N GLU A 148 3.66 -6.78 -2.16
CA GLU A 148 4.38 -6.68 -3.43
C GLU A 148 4.85 -5.25 -3.69
N LEU A 149 3.98 -4.24 -3.47
CA LEU A 149 4.34 -2.84 -3.62
C LEU A 149 5.43 -2.43 -2.62
N LEU A 150 5.25 -2.77 -1.33
CA LEU A 150 6.26 -2.52 -0.31
C LEU A 150 7.59 -3.10 -0.75
N SER A 151 7.54 -4.32 -1.17
CA SER A 151 8.61 -5.13 -1.65
C SER A 151 9.36 -4.49 -2.81
N ALA A 152 8.67 -4.04 -3.83
CA ALA A 152 9.26 -3.41 -5.01
C ALA A 152 9.92 -2.06 -4.69
N VAL A 153 9.40 -1.34 -3.70
CA VAL A 153 9.90 0.00 -3.34
C VAL A 153 11.07 -0.06 -2.36
N THR A 154 11.15 -1.09 -1.52
CA THR A 154 12.18 -1.25 -0.47
C THR A 154 13.62 -0.97 -0.93
N PRO A 155 14.12 -1.48 -2.07
CA PRO A 155 15.48 -1.23 -2.53
C PRO A 155 15.78 0.25 -2.83
N HIS A 156 14.75 1.06 -2.94
CA HIS A 156 14.82 2.48 -3.29
C HIS A 156 14.57 3.42 -2.13
N LEU A 157 14.31 2.88 -0.94
CA LEU A 157 14.09 3.64 0.29
C LEU A 157 15.43 3.89 0.99
N ARG A 158 15.61 5.08 1.53
CA ARG A 158 16.71 5.44 2.44
C ARG A 158 16.25 5.36 3.90
N SER A 159 14.97 5.64 4.14
CA SER A 159 14.38 5.59 5.48
C SER A 159 12.91 5.23 5.41
N ALA A 160 12.47 4.45 6.38
CA ALA A 160 11.08 4.09 6.58
C ALA A 160 10.68 4.37 8.03
N THR A 161 9.42 4.65 8.25
CA THR A 161 8.84 4.81 9.58
C THR A 161 7.39 4.35 9.55
N GLN A 162 6.78 4.17 10.71
CA GLN A 162 5.38 3.79 10.82
C GLN A 162 4.61 4.67 11.78
N VAL A 163 3.30 4.75 11.56
CA VAL A 163 2.34 5.48 12.38
C VAL A 163 1.27 4.49 12.81
N ASP A 164 0.96 4.48 14.10
CA ASP A 164 -0.14 3.70 14.62
C ASP A 164 -1.47 4.28 14.12
N ILE A 165 -2.29 3.42 13.51
CA ILE A 165 -3.59 3.78 12.97
C ILE A 165 -4.70 2.96 13.64
N ALA A 166 -5.75 3.62 14.06
CA ALA A 166 -6.99 2.96 14.46
C ALA A 166 -7.78 2.59 13.20
N THR A 167 -7.90 1.30 12.91
CA THR A 167 -8.70 0.83 11.76
C THR A 167 -10.12 0.60 12.21
N ASP A 168 -11.05 1.44 11.78
CA ASP A 168 -12.44 1.36 12.17
C ASP A 168 -13.28 0.56 11.16
N TYR A 169 -13.50 -0.70 11.48
CA TYR A 169 -14.32 -1.59 10.65
C TYR A 169 -15.82 -1.30 10.72
N SER A 170 -16.28 -0.51 11.71
CA SER A 170 -17.70 -0.15 11.87
C SER A 170 -18.17 0.87 10.83
N ARG A 171 -17.24 1.68 10.31
CA ARG A 171 -17.52 2.72 9.30
C ARG A 171 -17.82 2.17 7.90
N ARG A 172 -17.69 0.86 7.68
CA ARG A 172 -17.98 0.27 6.37
C ARG A 172 -19.47 0.31 6.03
N TYR A 173 -19.80 0.98 4.95
CA TYR A 173 -21.17 1.02 4.42
C TYR A 173 -21.65 -0.33 3.85
N ARG A 174 -20.75 -1.26 3.57
CA ARG A 174 -21.07 -2.57 3.00
C ARG A 174 -20.39 -3.68 3.79
N GLY A 175 -21.08 -4.81 3.89
CA GLY A 175 -20.51 -6.02 4.49
C GLY A 175 -19.19 -6.40 3.83
N SER A 176 -18.24 -6.85 4.63
CA SER A 176 -16.92 -7.23 4.16
C SER A 176 -17.01 -8.39 3.16
N ARG A 177 -16.46 -8.20 1.96
CA ARG A 177 -16.23 -9.27 0.98
C ARG A 177 -14.90 -9.99 1.22
N PHE A 178 -14.31 -9.80 2.38
CA PHE A 178 -13.04 -10.41 2.72
C PHE A 178 -13.16 -11.94 2.78
N ARG A 179 -12.31 -12.62 2.02
CA ARG A 179 -12.24 -14.09 1.93
C ARG A 179 -10.90 -14.54 2.47
N ALA A 180 -10.88 -14.93 3.75
CA ALA A 180 -9.65 -15.31 4.48
C ALA A 180 -8.82 -16.36 3.71
N ILE A 181 -9.45 -17.46 3.28
CA ILE A 181 -8.77 -18.54 2.54
C ILE A 181 -8.18 -18.02 1.22
N ALA A 182 -8.93 -17.25 0.44
CA ALA A 182 -8.44 -16.70 -0.82
C ALA A 182 -7.26 -15.73 -0.59
N THR A 183 -7.32 -14.95 0.51
CA THR A 183 -6.23 -14.04 0.90
C THR A 183 -4.97 -14.81 1.28
N LEU A 184 -5.09 -15.87 2.11
CA LEU A 184 -3.95 -16.71 2.50
C LEU A 184 -3.35 -17.45 1.29
N TRP A 185 -4.19 -17.96 0.38
CA TRP A 185 -3.72 -18.53 -0.89
C TRP A 185 -2.97 -17.50 -1.75
N GLY A 186 -3.49 -16.28 -1.84
CA GLY A 186 -2.82 -15.18 -2.55
C GLY A 186 -1.45 -14.88 -1.95
N LEU A 187 -1.35 -14.80 -0.63
CA LEU A 187 -0.08 -14.60 0.08
C LEU A 187 0.89 -15.77 -0.11
N LEU A 188 0.40 -17.01 -0.07
CA LEU A 188 1.23 -18.19 -0.30
C LEU A 188 1.79 -18.21 -1.73
N ARG A 189 1.01 -17.84 -2.73
CA ARG A 189 1.48 -17.65 -4.10
C ARG A 189 2.52 -16.54 -4.19
N ALA A 190 2.23 -15.40 -3.59
CA ALA A 190 3.15 -14.26 -3.56
C ALA A 190 4.48 -14.61 -2.87
N SER A 191 4.46 -15.34 -1.75
CA SER A 191 5.68 -15.76 -1.03
C SER A 191 6.60 -16.67 -1.86
N ARG A 192 6.07 -17.31 -2.90
CA ARG A 192 6.83 -18.12 -3.86
C ARG A 192 7.38 -17.33 -5.03
N ASP A 193 6.93 -16.08 -5.23
CA ASP A 193 7.45 -15.22 -6.31
C ASP A 193 8.91 -14.82 -5.99
N PRO A 194 9.87 -15.16 -6.87
CA PRO A 194 11.29 -14.84 -6.69
C PRO A 194 11.53 -13.33 -6.50
N ARG A 195 10.67 -12.49 -7.06
CA ARG A 195 10.78 -11.02 -6.94
C ARG A 195 10.55 -10.53 -5.51
N LEU A 196 9.76 -11.27 -4.71
CA LEU A 196 9.52 -10.96 -3.29
C LEU A 196 10.61 -11.53 -2.38
N ARG A 197 11.46 -12.42 -2.87
CA ARG A 197 12.55 -13.04 -2.10
C ARG A 197 13.87 -12.27 -2.19
N ARG A 198 14.06 -11.43 -3.21
CA ARG A 198 15.32 -10.69 -3.44
C ARG A 198 15.26 -9.35 -2.71
N ARG A 199 15.86 -9.29 -1.51
CA ARG A 199 16.02 -8.02 -0.80
C ARG A 199 17.22 -8.01 0.12
N THR A 200 18.04 -7.02 -0.11
CA THR A 200 18.95 -6.46 0.88
C THR A 200 18.13 -5.53 1.78
N PRO A 201 18.27 -5.65 3.10
CA PRO A 201 17.76 -4.64 4.02
C PRO A 201 18.38 -3.29 3.69
N VAL A 202 17.64 -2.21 3.93
CA VAL A 202 18.23 -0.87 4.01
C VAL A 202 19.25 -0.95 5.14
N GLU A 203 20.56 -0.92 4.84
CA GLU A 203 21.57 -0.69 5.85
C GLU A 203 21.29 0.69 6.45
N SER A 204 20.90 0.71 7.71
CA SER A 204 20.85 1.91 8.52
C SER A 204 22.26 2.48 8.53
N GLN A 205 22.53 3.45 7.68
CA GLN A 205 23.71 4.28 7.84
C GLN A 205 23.46 5.15 9.07
N ALA A 206 24.08 4.72 10.19
CA ALA A 206 24.21 5.49 11.41
C ALA A 206 25.00 6.78 11.18
#